data_2b875175673ed77db0df2e066bedce1f
#
_entry.id   2b875175673ed77db0df2e066bedce1f
#
_cell.length_a   1.000
_cell.length_b   1.000
_cell.length_c   1.000
_cell.angle_alpha   90.00
_cell.angle_beta   90.00
_cell.angle_gamma   90.00
#
_symmetry.space_group_name_H-M   'P 1'
#
loop_
_entity.id
_entity.type
_entity.pdbx_description
1 polymer ?
#
loop_
_entity_poly.entity_id
_entity_poly.type
_entity_poly.pdbx_seq_one_letter_code
_entity_poly.pdbx_strand_id
1 'polypeptide(L)'
;MKKRIQIQSPFRAMQSPRRVCCCNMELIEGPTRPLIHQEARVWFIESGMARVRIQGQIHEIQAGHVVSVLPWQITEVLEVQECLRYRLVMYNYEYFNHLVKALYHVEHEPFSLTELLERYPVTAMGKEQARDFAQIFDRIQEECGTECLLPDTRGWQSPYLVNQVVSLILEIIRRGENQGTDPAAGTSESGIFAYIYGHLNEKITLKQLSLLFYMSESAIGDYITRTTGLSFFDLLNEMRVVRAIDFLAFTDLRLEELAEILGFVDGAHMSRVFLERVGMNISEYRKVYDLVTDLCGIRTDEKNYRIVAWIYRNYAEPLTAGKVAEEFQVSVRELNRILRYFVEANFSDFLNRVRVNRASCLLLTTGKSILETAVEVGYASEKTLTRNFLKHRTMTPEQFRRQNLGNSSRWN
;
A
#
# COMPACT_ATOMS: atom_id res chain seq x y z
N MET A 1 6.09 -27.70 -2.71
CA MET A 1 5.02 -26.73 -2.36
C MET A 1 5.47 -25.36 -2.87
N LYS A 2 4.69 -24.67 -3.71
CA LYS A 2 5.01 -23.29 -4.10
C LYS A 2 4.93 -22.41 -2.84
N LYS A 3 6.00 -21.68 -2.51
CA LYS A 3 6.00 -20.70 -1.42
C LYS A 3 4.99 -19.61 -1.78
N ARG A 4 3.98 -19.42 -0.93
CA ARG A 4 3.01 -18.31 -1.11
C ARG A 4 3.65 -17.01 -0.67
N ILE A 5 3.46 -15.96 -1.47
CA ILE A 5 3.82 -14.60 -1.08
C ILE A 5 2.95 -14.17 0.10
N GLN A 6 3.53 -13.38 0.98
CA GLN A 6 2.80 -12.73 2.05
C GLN A 6 3.00 -11.22 1.93
N ILE A 7 1.91 -10.46 1.99
CA ILE A 7 2.00 -9.01 2.12
C ILE A 7 2.17 -8.71 3.60
N GLN A 8 3.25 -8.04 3.93
CA GLN A 8 3.49 -7.63 5.30
C GLN A 8 2.64 -6.40 5.58
N SER A 9 1.66 -6.55 6.45
CA SER A 9 0.87 -5.41 6.92
C SER A 9 1.78 -4.38 7.58
N PRO A 10 1.48 -3.07 7.41
CA PRO A 10 2.19 -2.05 8.14
C PRO A 10 2.09 -2.31 9.64
N PHE A 11 3.16 -2.05 10.38
CA PHE A 11 3.05 -2.07 11.83
C PHE A 11 1.97 -1.07 12.26
N ARG A 12 1.17 -1.41 13.27
CA ARG A 12 0.10 -0.53 13.80
C ARG A 12 0.59 0.90 14.04
N ALA A 13 1.86 1.04 14.40
CA ALA A 13 2.52 2.32 14.59
C ALA A 13 2.55 3.20 13.34
N MET A 14 2.66 2.61 12.12
CA MET A 14 2.67 3.36 10.85
C MET A 14 1.27 3.67 10.33
N GLN A 15 0.23 3.07 10.90
CA GLN A 15 -1.15 3.35 10.50
C GLN A 15 -1.61 4.76 10.88
N SER A 16 -0.91 5.45 11.79
CA SER A 16 -1.20 6.84 12.05
C SER A 16 -0.67 7.74 10.94
N PRO A 17 -1.54 8.55 10.29
CA PRO A 17 -1.13 9.49 9.24
C PRO A 17 -0.12 10.54 9.72
N ARG A 18 0.05 10.70 11.02
CA ARG A 18 1.00 11.64 11.63
C ARG A 18 2.39 11.03 11.84
N ARG A 19 2.49 9.71 11.81
CA ARG A 19 3.76 9.03 12.04
C ARG A 19 4.56 8.96 10.74
N VAL A 20 5.76 9.52 10.74
CA VAL A 20 6.62 9.57 9.54
C VAL A 20 7.58 8.39 9.47
N CYS A 21 7.95 7.80 10.61
CA CYS A 21 8.77 6.59 10.68
C CYS A 21 8.53 5.82 11.98
N CYS A 22 9.01 4.58 12.01
CA CYS A 22 9.16 3.80 13.24
C CYS A 22 10.45 2.95 13.16
N CYS A 23 10.97 2.57 14.33
CA CYS A 23 12.21 1.82 14.47
C CYS A 23 11.96 0.56 15.30
N ASN A 24 12.57 -0.56 14.88
CA ASN A 24 12.51 -1.85 15.55
C ASN A 24 13.85 -2.57 15.51
N MET A 25 14.00 -3.58 16.38
CA MET A 25 15.03 -4.59 16.29
C MET A 25 14.38 -5.90 15.86
N GLU A 26 14.91 -6.55 14.82
CA GLU A 26 14.40 -7.82 14.33
C GLU A 26 15.47 -8.90 14.25
N LEU A 27 15.03 -10.15 14.34
CA LEU A 27 15.85 -11.36 14.25
C LEU A 27 15.27 -12.27 13.17
N ILE A 28 16.14 -12.82 12.31
CA ILE A 28 15.76 -13.85 11.34
C ILE A 28 16.69 -15.04 11.54
N GLU A 29 16.12 -16.19 11.94
CA GLU A 29 16.85 -17.42 12.24
C GLU A 29 16.79 -18.44 11.11
N GLY A 30 15.91 -18.23 10.13
CA GLY A 30 15.73 -19.16 9.02
C GLY A 30 15.12 -18.52 7.79
N PRO A 31 15.00 -19.27 6.67
CA PRO A 31 14.42 -18.77 5.43
C PRO A 31 13.01 -18.26 5.62
N THR A 32 12.71 -17.12 5.01
CA THR A 32 11.36 -16.52 5.04
C THR A 32 10.56 -16.94 3.79
N ARG A 33 9.26 -16.63 3.83
CA ARG A 33 8.44 -16.58 2.61
C ARG A 33 8.71 -15.27 1.89
N PRO A 34 8.43 -15.19 0.58
CA PRO A 34 8.42 -13.91 -0.11
C PRO A 34 7.46 -12.94 0.56
N LEU A 35 7.92 -11.74 0.87
CA LEU A 35 7.18 -10.68 1.54
C LEU A 35 7.11 -9.46 0.63
N ILE A 36 5.90 -8.91 0.41
CA ILE A 36 5.71 -7.59 -0.18
C ILE A 36 5.63 -6.57 0.97
N HIS A 37 6.40 -5.50 0.86
CA HIS A 37 6.41 -4.43 1.85
C HIS A 37 5.58 -3.24 1.37
N GLN A 38 4.77 -2.67 2.26
CA GLN A 38 3.94 -1.49 1.95
C GLN A 38 4.69 -0.19 2.19
N GLU A 39 5.58 -0.16 3.19
CA GLU A 39 6.42 0.99 3.52
C GLU A 39 7.85 0.79 3.04
N ALA A 40 8.54 1.91 2.84
CA ALA A 40 9.98 1.89 2.68
C ALA A 40 10.66 1.45 3.97
N ARG A 41 11.72 0.67 3.82
CA ARG A 41 12.46 0.05 4.94
C ARG A 41 13.94 0.18 4.74
N VAL A 42 14.63 0.40 5.84
CA VAL A 42 16.08 0.30 5.92
C VAL A 42 16.45 -0.71 7.00
N TRP A 43 17.19 -1.74 6.62
CA TRP A 43 17.76 -2.72 7.54
C TRP A 43 19.23 -2.40 7.73
N PHE A 44 19.64 -2.17 8.95
CA PHE A 44 21.05 -2.09 9.31
C PHE A 44 21.46 -3.39 10.02
N ILE A 45 22.30 -4.18 9.34
CA ILE A 45 22.69 -5.49 9.84
C ILE A 45 23.75 -5.34 10.92
N GLU A 46 23.41 -5.70 12.16
CA GLU A 46 24.33 -5.65 13.31
C GLU A 46 25.20 -6.90 13.40
N SER A 47 24.60 -8.08 13.15
CA SER A 47 25.29 -9.36 13.18
C SER A 47 24.57 -10.39 12.33
N GLY A 48 25.30 -11.46 12.00
CA GLY A 48 24.81 -12.57 11.20
C GLY A 48 25.13 -12.44 9.71
N MET A 49 24.76 -13.47 8.97
CA MET A 49 24.97 -13.59 7.52
C MET A 49 23.82 -14.34 6.89
N ALA A 50 23.31 -13.80 5.76
CA ALA A 50 22.20 -14.39 5.04
C ALA A 50 22.27 -14.09 3.54
N ARG A 51 21.58 -14.91 2.75
CA ARG A 51 21.28 -14.63 1.34
C ARG A 51 19.84 -14.15 1.20
N VAL A 52 19.67 -12.96 0.66
CA VAL A 52 18.37 -12.32 0.48
C VAL A 52 18.10 -12.09 -1.00
N ARG A 53 16.88 -12.38 -1.43
CA ARG A 53 16.39 -11.98 -2.75
C ARG A 53 15.60 -10.68 -2.60
N ILE A 54 16.00 -9.65 -3.36
CA ILE A 54 15.30 -8.35 -3.45
C ILE A 54 14.93 -8.14 -4.90
N GLN A 55 13.66 -7.98 -5.23
CA GLN A 55 13.15 -7.81 -6.60
C GLN A 55 13.74 -8.84 -7.60
N GLY A 56 13.86 -10.09 -7.18
CA GLY A 56 14.38 -11.18 -8.00
C GLY A 56 15.90 -11.32 -8.02
N GLN A 57 16.66 -10.32 -7.58
CA GLN A 57 18.14 -10.37 -7.47
C GLN A 57 18.56 -10.93 -6.12
N ILE A 58 19.62 -11.73 -6.10
CA ILE A 58 20.17 -12.37 -4.90
C ILE A 58 21.35 -11.55 -4.40
N HIS A 59 21.32 -11.17 -3.14
CA HIS A 59 22.36 -10.44 -2.45
C HIS A 59 22.81 -11.22 -1.22
N GLU A 60 24.12 -11.21 -0.96
CA GLU A 60 24.68 -11.65 0.31
C GLU A 60 24.74 -10.46 1.27
N ILE A 61 24.16 -10.63 2.45
CA ILE A 61 24.14 -9.60 3.48
C ILE A 61 24.80 -10.11 4.75
N GLN A 62 25.57 -9.23 5.40
CA GLN A 62 26.32 -9.52 6.62
C GLN A 62 26.41 -8.30 7.51
N ALA A 63 26.99 -8.45 8.69
CA ALA A 63 27.22 -7.35 9.63
C ALA A 63 27.89 -6.15 8.94
N GLY A 64 27.37 -4.95 9.16
CA GLY A 64 27.79 -3.70 8.53
C GLY A 64 27.15 -3.41 7.17
N HIS A 65 26.32 -4.30 6.64
CA HIS A 65 25.54 -4.00 5.44
C HIS A 65 24.25 -3.24 5.80
N VAL A 66 23.86 -2.35 4.89
CA VAL A 66 22.56 -1.67 4.92
C VAL A 66 21.72 -2.14 3.73
N VAL A 67 20.50 -2.55 4.00
CA VAL A 67 19.55 -2.97 2.96
C VAL A 67 18.43 -1.93 2.87
N SER A 68 18.22 -1.38 1.68
CA SER A 68 17.12 -0.46 1.38
C SER A 68 16.04 -1.19 0.60
N VAL A 69 14.82 -1.17 1.11
CA VAL A 69 13.65 -1.79 0.47
C VAL A 69 12.60 -0.71 0.26
N LEU A 70 12.19 -0.51 -0.98
CA LEU A 70 11.17 0.45 -1.36
C LEU A 70 9.76 -0.14 -1.20
N PRO A 71 8.73 0.71 -1.12
CA PRO A 71 7.34 0.24 -1.13
C PRO A 71 7.08 -0.68 -2.32
N TRP A 72 6.34 -1.77 -2.06
CA TRP A 72 5.94 -2.78 -3.05
C TRP A 72 7.07 -3.64 -3.60
N GLN A 73 8.27 -3.49 -3.10
CA GLN A 73 9.35 -4.44 -3.38
C GLN A 73 9.12 -5.75 -2.63
N ILE A 74 9.57 -6.84 -3.26
CA ILE A 74 9.50 -8.18 -2.70
C ILE A 74 10.87 -8.54 -2.15
N THR A 75 10.89 -8.98 -0.89
CA THR A 75 12.08 -9.56 -0.27
C THR A 75 11.81 -11.01 0.14
N GLU A 76 12.82 -11.85 0.07
CA GLU A 76 12.81 -13.23 0.55
C GLU A 76 14.18 -13.58 1.11
N VAL A 77 14.25 -13.99 2.36
CA VAL A 77 15.48 -14.57 2.92
C VAL A 77 15.54 -16.02 2.46
N LEU A 78 16.52 -16.32 1.61
CA LEU A 78 16.68 -17.65 1.00
C LEU A 78 17.37 -18.63 1.93
N GLU A 79 18.38 -18.11 2.65
CA GLU A 79 19.25 -18.89 3.52
C GLU A 79 19.80 -18.00 4.62
N VAL A 80 19.85 -18.52 5.83
CA VAL A 80 20.48 -17.88 6.99
C VAL A 80 21.65 -18.75 7.38
N GLN A 81 22.87 -18.25 7.18
CA GLN A 81 24.10 -18.93 7.56
C GLN A 81 24.42 -18.70 9.03
N GLU A 82 24.19 -17.48 9.49
CA GLU A 82 24.27 -17.05 10.89
C GLU A 82 23.05 -16.22 11.22
N CYS A 83 22.47 -16.38 12.41
CA CYS A 83 21.28 -15.67 12.86
C CYS A 83 21.41 -14.17 12.55
N LEU A 84 20.52 -13.66 11.71
CA LEU A 84 20.55 -12.29 11.25
C LEU A 84 19.85 -11.39 12.26
N ARG A 85 20.62 -10.48 12.88
CA ARG A 85 20.10 -9.45 13.75
C ARG A 85 20.27 -8.09 13.10
N TYR A 86 19.19 -7.35 12.96
CA TYR A 86 19.22 -6.05 12.31
C TYR A 86 18.27 -5.03 12.94
N ARG A 87 18.66 -3.78 12.84
CA ARG A 87 17.79 -2.65 13.15
C ARG A 87 16.98 -2.31 11.91
N LEU A 88 15.68 -2.11 12.10
CA LEU A 88 14.72 -1.76 11.08
C LEU A 88 14.23 -0.34 11.30
N VAL A 89 14.35 0.51 10.29
CA VAL A 89 13.59 1.76 10.19
C VAL A 89 12.60 1.63 9.05
N MET A 90 11.31 1.79 9.35
CA MET A 90 10.25 1.95 8.35
C MET A 90 9.89 3.43 8.27
N TYR A 91 9.65 3.93 7.07
CA TYR A 91 9.34 5.34 6.87
C TYR A 91 8.33 5.57 5.76
N ASN A 92 7.59 6.69 5.85
CA ASN A 92 6.65 7.11 4.81
C ASN A 92 7.42 7.60 3.59
N TYR A 93 7.51 6.75 2.56
CA TYR A 93 8.28 7.01 1.36
C TYR A 93 7.88 8.31 0.66
N GLU A 94 6.59 8.54 0.46
CA GLU A 94 6.09 9.73 -0.25
C GLU A 94 6.48 11.04 0.47
N TYR A 95 6.36 11.05 1.79
CA TYR A 95 6.75 12.20 2.59
C TYR A 95 8.24 12.53 2.41
N PHE A 96 9.12 11.52 2.57
CA PHE A 96 10.57 11.71 2.45
C PHE A 96 11.04 11.94 1.02
N ASN A 97 10.39 11.34 0.03
CA ASN A 97 10.66 11.60 -1.38
C ASN A 97 10.45 13.09 -1.74
N HIS A 98 9.37 13.70 -1.23
CA HIS A 98 9.13 15.14 -1.41
C HIS A 98 10.20 15.99 -0.73
N LEU A 99 10.61 15.65 0.49
CA LEU A 99 11.64 16.39 1.22
C LEU A 99 13.00 16.29 0.54
N VAL A 100 13.42 15.09 0.17
CA VAL A 100 14.72 14.88 -0.48
C VAL A 100 14.76 15.59 -1.83
N LYS A 101 13.69 15.51 -2.63
CA LYS A 101 13.58 16.28 -3.88
C LYS A 101 13.72 17.79 -3.67
N ALA A 102 13.11 18.32 -2.61
CA ALA A 102 13.24 19.74 -2.28
C ALA A 102 14.67 20.14 -1.88
N LEU A 103 15.45 19.23 -1.27
CA LEU A 103 16.85 19.49 -0.91
C LEU A 103 17.79 19.44 -2.10
N TYR A 104 17.53 18.58 -3.07
CA TYR A 104 18.43 18.42 -4.22
C TYR A 104 18.37 19.56 -5.24
N HIS A 105 17.40 20.47 -5.19
CA HIS A 105 17.28 21.67 -6.03
C HIS A 105 17.81 21.53 -7.46
N VAL A 106 17.48 20.42 -8.11
CA VAL A 106 18.01 20.14 -9.45
C VAL A 106 17.13 20.83 -10.46
N GLU A 107 17.55 22.00 -10.91
CA GLU A 107 16.84 22.77 -11.92
C GLU A 107 16.85 22.13 -13.33
N HIS A 108 17.69 21.14 -13.60
CA HIS A 108 17.90 20.66 -14.98
C HIS A 108 17.97 19.15 -15.21
N GLU A 109 17.93 18.30 -14.18
CA GLU A 109 17.87 16.85 -14.35
C GLU A 109 16.74 16.21 -13.53
N PRO A 110 16.05 15.19 -14.06
CA PRO A 110 14.98 14.52 -13.32
C PRO A 110 15.57 13.70 -12.16
N PHE A 111 15.56 14.26 -10.97
CA PHE A 111 15.95 13.55 -9.74
C PHE A 111 14.89 12.50 -9.38
N SER A 112 15.28 11.25 -9.32
CA SER A 112 14.43 10.14 -8.87
C SER A 112 15.04 9.42 -7.67
N LEU A 113 14.48 9.65 -6.48
CA LEU A 113 14.88 8.94 -5.27
C LEU A 113 14.67 7.42 -5.41
N THR A 114 13.60 7.01 -6.12
CA THR A 114 13.31 5.62 -6.43
C THR A 114 14.48 4.98 -7.17
N GLU A 115 14.92 5.58 -8.29
CA GLU A 115 16.01 5.05 -9.10
C GLU A 115 17.31 4.95 -8.33
N LEU A 116 17.62 5.95 -7.50
CA LEU A 116 18.83 5.95 -6.68
C LEU A 116 18.83 4.83 -5.64
N LEU A 117 17.73 4.62 -4.93
CA LEU A 117 17.63 3.56 -3.93
C LEU A 117 17.48 2.16 -4.55
N GLU A 118 16.85 2.05 -5.72
CA GLU A 118 16.78 0.78 -6.48
C GLU A 118 18.15 0.37 -7.06
N ARG A 119 18.97 1.35 -7.39
CA ARG A 119 20.34 1.10 -7.89
C ARG A 119 21.24 0.46 -6.83
N TYR A 120 21.02 0.80 -5.56
CA TYR A 120 21.87 0.36 -4.45
C TYR A 120 21.02 -0.29 -3.33
N PRO A 121 20.35 -1.44 -3.60
CA PRO A 121 19.49 -2.08 -2.60
C PRO A 121 20.28 -2.63 -1.42
N VAL A 122 21.57 -2.93 -1.60
CA VAL A 122 22.48 -3.36 -0.53
C VAL A 122 23.75 -2.52 -0.61
N THR A 123 24.09 -1.85 0.49
CA THR A 123 25.26 -0.99 0.61
C THR A 123 26.14 -1.53 1.73
N ALA A 124 27.40 -1.85 1.42
CA ALA A 124 28.39 -2.27 2.41
C ALA A 124 28.99 -1.05 3.09
N MET A 125 29.14 -1.08 4.43
CA MET A 125 29.75 -0.01 5.18
C MET A 125 31.05 -0.45 5.83
N GLY A 126 32.09 0.39 5.77
CA GLY A 126 33.30 0.22 6.54
C GLY A 126 33.03 0.40 8.04
N LYS A 127 33.94 -0.03 8.91
CA LYS A 127 33.76 -0.03 10.36
C LYS A 127 33.42 1.34 10.96
N GLU A 128 34.07 2.42 10.53
CA GLU A 128 33.76 3.78 11.00
C GLU A 128 32.39 4.24 10.50
N GLN A 129 32.11 3.99 9.23
CA GLN A 129 30.83 4.34 8.60
C GLN A 129 29.65 3.61 9.26
N ALA A 130 29.83 2.33 9.59
CA ALA A 130 28.81 1.55 10.31
C ALA A 130 28.54 2.12 11.71
N ARG A 131 29.55 2.69 12.40
CA ARG A 131 29.36 3.39 13.68
C ARG A 131 28.55 4.68 13.51
N ASP A 132 28.90 5.50 12.52
CA ASP A 132 28.17 6.75 12.26
C ASP A 132 26.71 6.46 11.89
N PHE A 133 26.50 5.43 11.06
CA PHE A 133 25.19 4.99 10.64
C PHE A 133 24.36 4.45 11.83
N ALA A 134 25.00 3.66 12.70
CA ALA A 134 24.38 3.18 13.94
C ALA A 134 23.92 4.33 14.85
N GLN A 135 24.70 5.43 14.94
CA GLN A 135 24.30 6.61 15.72
C GLN A 135 23.04 7.29 15.16
N ILE A 136 22.84 7.29 13.82
CA ILE A 136 21.61 7.81 13.23
C ILE A 136 20.41 6.94 13.67
N PHE A 137 20.58 5.62 13.67
CA PHE A 137 19.55 4.70 14.16
C PHE A 137 19.25 4.91 15.66
N ASP A 138 20.29 5.10 16.49
CA ASP A 138 20.12 5.37 17.93
C ASP A 138 19.27 6.62 18.14
N ARG A 139 19.56 7.71 17.43
CA ARG A 139 18.79 8.96 17.49
C ARG A 139 17.35 8.80 17.02
N ILE A 140 17.13 8.04 15.94
CA ILE A 140 15.78 7.73 15.46
C ILE A 140 15.03 6.91 16.52
N GLN A 141 15.68 5.93 17.12
CA GLN A 141 15.08 5.07 18.14
C GLN A 141 14.74 5.84 19.42
N GLU A 142 15.60 6.76 19.86
CA GLU A 142 15.34 7.65 21.00
C GLU A 142 14.09 8.51 20.79
N GLU A 143 13.91 9.05 19.59
CA GLU A 143 12.74 9.88 19.22
C GLU A 143 11.46 9.06 18.99
N CYS A 144 11.57 7.88 18.36
CA CYS A 144 10.44 7.01 18.08
C CYS A 144 9.97 6.21 19.29
N GLY A 145 10.85 6.00 20.30
CA GLY A 145 10.66 5.02 21.37
C GLY A 145 10.89 3.59 20.90
N THR A 146 11.08 2.68 21.84
CA THR A 146 11.36 1.25 21.57
C THR A 146 10.12 0.41 21.32
N GLU A 147 8.92 0.95 21.57
CA GLU A 147 7.67 0.18 21.48
C GLU A 147 6.75 0.77 20.42
N CYS A 148 6.80 0.17 19.23
CA CYS A 148 5.79 0.41 18.19
C CYS A 148 4.37 -0.07 18.57
N LEU A 149 4.18 -0.62 19.76
CA LEU A 149 2.93 -1.22 20.22
C LEU A 149 2.05 -0.27 21.04
N LEU A 150 2.61 0.81 21.59
CA LEU A 150 1.84 1.78 22.37
C LEU A 150 1.55 3.03 21.55
N PRO A 151 0.35 3.63 21.67
CA PRO A 151 0.06 4.93 21.11
C PRO A 151 0.82 5.99 21.89
N ASP A 152 2.13 6.11 21.65
CA ASP A 152 2.93 7.17 22.25
C ASP A 152 2.72 8.46 21.47
N THR A 153 2.50 9.53 22.22
CA THR A 153 2.36 10.90 21.73
C THR A 153 3.71 11.52 21.34
N ARG A 154 4.83 10.84 21.59
CA ARG A 154 6.18 11.25 21.23
C ARG A 154 6.53 10.80 19.79
N GLY A 155 7.39 11.53 19.14
CA GLY A 155 7.93 11.15 17.80
C GLY A 155 7.09 11.59 16.62
N TRP A 156 6.17 12.49 16.80
CA TRP A 156 5.30 12.99 15.76
C TRP A 156 5.93 14.16 15.01
N GLN A 157 6.50 13.91 13.83
CA GLN A 157 7.01 14.95 12.94
C GLN A 157 7.93 15.98 13.61
N SER A 158 8.69 15.56 14.65
CA SER A 158 9.70 16.47 15.16
C SER A 158 10.65 16.78 14.00
N PRO A 159 11.00 18.05 13.74
CA PRO A 159 11.97 18.39 12.72
C PRO A 159 13.31 17.65 12.89
N TYR A 160 13.65 17.34 14.13
CA TYR A 160 14.84 16.57 14.46
C TYR A 160 14.75 15.13 13.92
N LEU A 161 13.65 14.41 14.19
CA LEU A 161 13.41 13.06 13.69
C LEU A 161 13.42 13.02 12.17
N VAL A 162 12.72 13.98 11.54
CA VAL A 162 12.68 14.10 10.08
C VAL A 162 14.09 14.24 9.50
N ASN A 163 14.92 15.11 10.10
CA ASN A 163 16.30 15.29 9.66
C ASN A 163 17.15 14.02 9.85
N GLN A 164 16.93 13.22 10.91
CA GLN A 164 17.65 11.95 11.07
C GLN A 164 17.31 10.96 9.96
N VAL A 165 16.02 10.83 9.58
CA VAL A 165 15.61 9.93 8.49
C VAL A 165 16.11 10.44 7.13
N VAL A 166 16.08 11.75 6.89
CA VAL A 166 16.67 12.34 5.69
C VAL A 166 18.18 12.04 5.63
N SER A 167 18.90 12.23 6.74
CA SER A 167 20.33 11.91 6.83
C SER A 167 20.61 10.44 6.55
N LEU A 168 19.76 9.53 7.06
CA LEU A 168 19.83 8.10 6.79
C LEU A 168 19.72 7.80 5.29
N ILE A 169 18.73 8.37 4.61
CA ILE A 169 18.51 8.19 3.16
C ILE A 169 19.68 8.74 2.35
N LEU A 170 20.10 9.96 2.65
CA LEU A 170 21.21 10.61 1.94
C LEU A 170 22.54 9.87 2.12
N GLU A 171 22.78 9.31 3.31
CA GLU A 171 23.99 8.52 3.56
C GLU A 171 23.99 7.20 2.76
N ILE A 172 22.84 6.54 2.62
CA ILE A 172 22.68 5.36 1.78
C ILE A 172 23.05 5.69 0.33
N ILE A 173 22.48 6.78 -0.22
CA ILE A 173 22.75 7.22 -1.59
C ILE A 173 24.23 7.52 -1.79
N ARG A 174 24.80 8.37 -0.93
CA ARG A 174 26.22 8.79 -1.01
C ARG A 174 27.17 7.59 -0.96
N ARG A 175 26.88 6.59 -0.18
CA ARG A 175 27.71 5.38 -0.06
C ARG A 175 27.51 4.42 -1.22
N GLY A 176 26.29 4.27 -1.70
CA GLY A 176 25.98 3.47 -2.88
C GLY A 176 26.72 3.98 -4.11
N GLU A 177 26.68 5.28 -4.35
CA GLU A 177 27.40 5.93 -5.49
C GLU A 177 28.92 5.70 -5.45
N ASN A 178 29.51 5.67 -4.26
CA ASN A 178 30.95 5.46 -4.09
C ASN A 178 31.40 4.00 -4.27
N GLN A 179 30.48 3.03 -4.30
CA GLN A 179 30.84 1.59 -4.42
C GLN A 179 31.01 1.11 -5.85
N GLY A 180 30.71 1.94 -6.86
CA GLY A 180 30.97 1.64 -8.27
C GLY A 180 30.34 0.35 -8.81
N THR A 181 29.32 -0.17 -8.13
CA THR A 181 28.59 -1.34 -8.61
C THR A 181 27.83 -0.95 -9.88
N ASP A 182 28.01 -1.72 -10.94
CA ASP A 182 27.23 -1.58 -12.17
C ASP A 182 25.74 -1.52 -11.81
N PRO A 183 25.00 -0.53 -12.30
CA PRO A 183 23.60 -0.43 -11.99
C PRO A 183 22.94 -1.72 -12.46
N ALA A 184 22.41 -2.49 -11.53
CA ALA A 184 21.44 -3.50 -11.88
C ALA A 184 20.37 -2.77 -12.69
N ALA A 185 20.28 -3.06 -13.99
CA ALA A 185 19.34 -2.42 -14.87
C ALA A 185 17.93 -2.62 -14.29
N GLY A 186 17.52 -1.65 -13.47
CA GLY A 186 16.18 -1.60 -12.86
C GLY A 186 15.20 -1.49 -14.00
N THR A 187 14.58 -2.61 -14.32
CA THR A 187 13.54 -2.67 -15.33
C THR A 187 12.33 -1.92 -14.80
N SER A 188 11.61 -1.23 -15.68
CA SER A 188 10.32 -0.56 -15.38
C SER A 188 9.26 -1.51 -14.78
N GLU A 189 9.61 -2.77 -14.58
CA GLU A 189 8.80 -3.84 -14.00
C GLU A 189 8.48 -3.63 -12.51
N SER A 190 9.33 -2.93 -11.75
CA SER A 190 9.13 -2.67 -10.32
C SER A 190 7.85 -1.90 -10.02
N GLY A 191 7.42 -1.03 -10.93
CA GLY A 191 6.18 -0.26 -10.81
C GLY A 191 4.88 -1.09 -10.93
N ILE A 192 4.94 -2.32 -11.47
CA ILE A 192 3.73 -3.15 -11.69
C ILE A 192 3.02 -3.47 -10.37
N PHE A 193 3.76 -3.87 -9.34
CA PHE A 193 3.17 -4.21 -8.03
C PHE A 193 2.61 -2.97 -7.33
N ALA A 194 3.32 -1.86 -7.39
CA ALA A 194 2.85 -0.57 -6.86
C ALA A 194 1.56 -0.14 -7.54
N TYR A 195 1.50 -0.24 -8.86
CA TYR A 195 0.30 0.08 -9.63
C TYR A 195 -0.87 -0.83 -9.26
N ILE A 196 -0.67 -2.16 -9.24
CA ILE A 196 -1.72 -3.13 -8.87
C ILE A 196 -2.28 -2.79 -7.48
N TYR A 197 -1.42 -2.55 -6.50
CA TYR A 197 -1.86 -2.22 -5.15
C TYR A 197 -2.57 -0.86 -5.08
N GLY A 198 -2.13 0.11 -5.88
CA GLY A 198 -2.73 1.43 -6.01
C GLY A 198 -4.13 1.44 -6.61
N HIS A 199 -4.54 0.36 -7.26
CA HIS A 199 -5.80 0.29 -8.02
C HIS A 199 -6.64 -0.94 -7.65
N LEU A 200 -6.43 -1.53 -6.44
CA LEU A 200 -7.09 -2.78 -6.01
C LEU A 200 -8.60 -2.78 -6.11
N ASN A 201 -9.22 -1.63 -5.90
CA ASN A 201 -10.67 -1.43 -5.97
C ASN A 201 -11.18 -1.16 -7.39
N GLU A 202 -10.31 -1.17 -8.38
CA GLU A 202 -10.67 -1.09 -9.79
C GLU A 202 -10.62 -2.48 -10.45
N LYS A 203 -11.26 -2.60 -11.61
CA LYS A 203 -11.14 -3.81 -12.42
C LYS A 203 -9.82 -3.76 -13.19
N ILE A 204 -8.72 -4.15 -12.54
CA ILE A 204 -7.42 -4.25 -13.21
C ILE A 204 -7.39 -5.48 -14.11
N THR A 205 -6.83 -5.32 -15.31
CA THR A 205 -6.62 -6.40 -16.27
C THR A 205 -5.18 -6.43 -16.77
N LEU A 206 -4.70 -7.60 -17.18
CA LEU A 206 -3.37 -7.73 -17.80
C LEU A 206 -3.23 -6.82 -19.02
N LYS A 207 -4.33 -6.64 -19.80
CA LYS A 207 -4.35 -5.74 -20.93
C LYS A 207 -4.09 -4.28 -20.53
N GLN A 208 -4.67 -3.79 -19.44
CA GLN A 208 -4.37 -2.45 -18.93
C GLN A 208 -2.92 -2.30 -18.50
N LEU A 209 -2.39 -3.30 -17.76
CA LEU A 209 -0.98 -3.31 -17.37
C LEU A 209 -0.05 -3.37 -18.60
N SER A 210 -0.41 -4.16 -19.61
CA SER A 210 0.33 -4.25 -20.89
C SER A 210 0.50 -2.89 -21.55
N LEU A 211 -0.56 -2.09 -21.60
CA LEU A 211 -0.54 -0.75 -22.18
C LEU A 211 0.27 0.25 -21.33
N LEU A 212 0.17 0.14 -19.99
CA LEU A 212 0.84 1.06 -19.08
C LEU A 212 2.35 0.81 -18.98
N PHE A 213 2.76 -0.46 -18.99
CA PHE A 213 4.15 -0.83 -18.77
C PHE A 213 4.87 -1.19 -20.09
N TYR A 214 4.21 -1.03 -21.25
CA TYR A 214 4.76 -1.34 -22.57
C TYR A 214 5.29 -2.77 -22.70
N MET A 215 4.60 -3.71 -22.04
CA MET A 215 4.94 -5.13 -22.03
C MET A 215 3.76 -5.95 -22.61
N SER A 216 4.02 -7.16 -23.12
CA SER A 216 2.92 -8.06 -23.48
C SER A 216 2.20 -8.58 -22.23
N GLU A 217 0.91 -8.94 -22.37
CA GLU A 217 0.12 -9.54 -21.27
C GLU A 217 0.81 -10.80 -20.70
N SER A 218 1.39 -11.62 -21.60
CA SER A 218 2.16 -12.81 -21.22
C SER A 218 3.40 -12.45 -20.40
N ALA A 219 4.18 -11.45 -20.86
CA ALA A 219 5.39 -11.02 -20.15
C ALA A 219 5.09 -10.52 -18.73
N ILE A 220 3.98 -9.76 -18.55
CA ILE A 220 3.53 -9.33 -17.23
C ILE A 220 3.10 -10.51 -16.38
N GLY A 221 2.32 -11.43 -16.91
CA GLY A 221 1.89 -12.65 -16.21
C GLY A 221 3.08 -13.51 -15.78
N ASP A 222 4.04 -13.70 -16.65
CA ASP A 222 5.28 -14.44 -16.39
C ASP A 222 6.15 -13.73 -15.34
N TYR A 223 6.27 -12.40 -15.43
CA TYR A 223 6.98 -11.61 -14.42
C TYR A 223 6.35 -11.77 -13.05
N ILE A 224 5.03 -11.59 -12.93
CA ILE A 224 4.30 -11.77 -11.67
C ILE A 224 4.50 -13.18 -11.13
N THR A 225 4.30 -14.21 -11.98
CA THR A 225 4.42 -15.61 -11.56
C THR A 225 5.84 -15.98 -11.14
N ARG A 226 6.83 -15.52 -11.91
CA ARG A 226 8.25 -15.76 -11.58
C ARG A 226 8.65 -15.12 -10.27
N THR A 227 8.18 -13.88 -10.02
CA THR A 227 8.58 -13.07 -8.86
C THR A 227 7.83 -13.49 -7.59
N THR A 228 6.53 -13.78 -7.69
CA THR A 228 5.66 -14.03 -6.54
C THR A 228 5.27 -15.50 -6.36
N GLY A 229 5.41 -16.30 -7.38
CA GLY A 229 4.88 -17.67 -7.42
C GLY A 229 3.35 -17.73 -7.55
N LEU A 230 2.69 -16.61 -7.74
CA LEU A 230 1.23 -16.46 -7.86
C LEU A 230 0.83 -16.09 -9.29
N SER A 231 -0.38 -16.46 -9.69
CA SER A 231 -0.99 -15.86 -10.86
C SER A 231 -1.35 -14.38 -10.59
N PHE A 232 -1.57 -13.61 -11.64
CA PHE A 232 -2.05 -12.22 -11.50
C PHE A 232 -3.30 -12.11 -10.62
N PHE A 233 -4.29 -12.98 -10.81
CA PHE A 233 -5.52 -12.97 -10.03
C PHE A 233 -5.31 -13.40 -8.58
N ASP A 234 -4.41 -14.35 -8.33
CA ASP A 234 -4.06 -14.77 -6.97
C ASP A 234 -3.35 -13.65 -6.22
N LEU A 235 -2.42 -12.97 -6.87
CA LEU A 235 -1.73 -11.81 -6.29
C LEU A 235 -2.71 -10.68 -5.96
N LEU A 236 -3.61 -10.36 -6.90
CA LEU A 236 -4.64 -9.34 -6.70
C LEU A 236 -5.53 -9.68 -5.50
N ASN A 237 -5.96 -10.94 -5.38
CA ASN A 237 -6.76 -11.40 -4.25
C ASN A 237 -5.98 -11.38 -2.94
N GLU A 238 -4.69 -11.74 -2.95
CA GLU A 238 -3.82 -11.65 -1.77
C GLU A 238 -3.72 -10.22 -1.26
N MET A 239 -3.45 -9.27 -2.16
CA MET A 239 -3.38 -7.84 -1.83
C MET A 239 -4.71 -7.32 -1.28
N ARG A 240 -5.84 -7.73 -1.87
CA ARG A 240 -7.19 -7.36 -1.39
C ARG A 240 -7.50 -7.91 -0.02
N VAL A 241 -7.11 -9.16 0.27
CA VAL A 241 -7.33 -9.78 1.59
C VAL A 241 -6.57 -9.04 2.68
N VAL A 242 -5.31 -8.67 2.43
CA VAL A 242 -4.53 -7.90 3.41
C VAL A 242 -5.21 -6.57 3.72
N ARG A 243 -5.70 -5.86 2.70
CA ARG A 243 -6.44 -4.61 2.92
C ARG A 243 -7.79 -4.85 3.61
N ALA A 244 -8.44 -6.00 3.36
CA ALA A 244 -9.68 -6.40 4.04
C ALA A 244 -9.49 -6.59 5.54
N ILE A 245 -8.37 -7.16 5.95
CA ILE A 245 -8.02 -7.39 7.36
C ILE A 245 -8.10 -6.10 8.17
N ASP A 246 -7.54 -5.01 7.65
CA ASP A 246 -7.55 -3.72 8.33
C ASP A 246 -8.98 -3.13 8.43
N PHE A 247 -9.74 -3.18 7.34
CA PHE A 247 -11.15 -2.72 7.37
C PHE A 247 -12.02 -3.54 8.31
N LEU A 248 -11.81 -4.86 8.36
CA LEU A 248 -12.55 -5.75 9.25
C LEU A 248 -12.28 -5.46 10.73
N ALA A 249 -11.05 -5.07 11.03
CA ALA A 249 -10.63 -4.75 12.38
C ALA A 249 -11.16 -3.40 12.90
N PHE A 250 -11.39 -2.43 12.00
CA PHE A 250 -11.66 -1.05 12.40
C PHE A 250 -12.99 -0.49 11.89
N THR A 251 -13.79 -1.28 11.20
CA THR A 251 -15.10 -0.85 10.72
C THR A 251 -16.17 -1.92 10.92
N ASP A 252 -17.40 -1.45 11.06
CA ASP A 252 -18.62 -2.27 11.10
C ASP A 252 -19.25 -2.46 9.70
N LEU A 253 -18.48 -2.18 8.62
CA LEU A 253 -18.94 -2.34 7.24
C LEU A 253 -19.40 -3.77 6.98
N ARG A 254 -20.54 -3.90 6.28
CA ARG A 254 -21.05 -5.20 5.87
C ARG A 254 -20.16 -5.81 4.79
N LEU A 255 -20.26 -7.10 4.64
CA LEU A 255 -19.40 -7.85 3.71
C LEU A 255 -19.51 -7.38 2.26
N GLU A 256 -20.73 -7.04 1.84
CA GLU A 256 -21.01 -6.51 0.51
C GLU A 256 -20.39 -5.13 0.31
N GLU A 257 -20.41 -4.29 1.33
CA GLU A 257 -19.80 -2.96 1.32
C GLU A 257 -18.28 -3.06 1.21
N LEU A 258 -17.69 -3.97 1.98
CA LEU A 258 -16.24 -4.25 1.91
C LEU A 258 -15.83 -4.83 0.57
N ALA A 259 -16.59 -5.78 0.02
CA ALA A 259 -16.31 -6.37 -1.27
C ALA A 259 -16.28 -5.30 -2.37
N GLU A 260 -17.21 -4.35 -2.34
CA GLU A 260 -17.24 -3.25 -3.30
C GLU A 260 -16.07 -2.26 -3.12
N ILE A 261 -15.76 -1.86 -1.88
CA ILE A 261 -14.63 -0.96 -1.57
C ILE A 261 -13.30 -1.58 -2.05
N LEU A 262 -13.15 -2.90 -1.85
CA LEU A 262 -11.91 -3.61 -2.11
C LEU A 262 -11.84 -4.24 -3.50
N GLY A 263 -12.89 -4.06 -4.33
CA GLY A 263 -12.94 -4.53 -5.71
C GLY A 263 -13.10 -6.05 -5.87
N PHE A 264 -13.65 -6.74 -4.87
CA PHE A 264 -14.13 -8.12 -5.03
C PHE A 264 -15.40 -8.15 -5.90
N VAL A 265 -15.69 -9.30 -6.49
CA VAL A 265 -16.89 -9.47 -7.33
C VAL A 265 -18.15 -9.26 -6.49
N ASP A 266 -18.21 -9.90 -5.31
CA ASP A 266 -19.28 -9.81 -4.33
C ASP A 266 -18.78 -10.27 -2.94
N GLY A 267 -19.64 -10.16 -1.93
CA GLY A 267 -19.34 -10.59 -0.56
C GLY A 267 -19.06 -12.09 -0.42
N ALA A 268 -19.75 -12.93 -1.21
CA ALA A 268 -19.54 -14.38 -1.19
C ALA A 268 -18.15 -14.74 -1.74
N HIS A 269 -17.74 -14.11 -2.83
CA HIS A 269 -16.38 -14.25 -3.37
C HIS A 269 -15.33 -13.78 -2.35
N MET A 270 -15.54 -12.62 -1.72
CA MET A 270 -14.65 -12.12 -0.68
C MET A 270 -14.53 -13.11 0.50
N SER A 271 -15.66 -13.64 1.01
CA SER A 271 -15.66 -14.62 2.10
C SER A 271 -14.86 -15.86 1.77
N ARG A 272 -15.04 -16.42 0.57
CA ARG A 272 -14.35 -17.62 0.12
C ARG A 272 -12.85 -17.37 0.02
N VAL A 273 -12.43 -16.27 -0.61
CA VAL A 273 -11.01 -15.90 -0.75
C VAL A 273 -10.39 -15.63 0.62
N PHE A 274 -11.11 -14.93 1.49
CA PHE A 274 -10.65 -14.64 2.85
C PHE A 274 -10.42 -15.94 3.65
N LEU A 275 -11.40 -16.87 3.66
CA LEU A 275 -11.27 -18.15 4.33
C LEU A 275 -10.08 -18.97 3.78
N GLU A 276 -9.91 -19.00 2.45
CA GLU A 276 -8.81 -19.72 1.82
C GLU A 276 -7.44 -19.17 2.21
N ARG A 277 -7.32 -17.83 2.37
CA ARG A 277 -6.05 -17.16 2.62
C ARG A 277 -5.71 -17.02 4.10
N VAL A 278 -6.70 -16.70 4.92
CA VAL A 278 -6.54 -16.44 6.37
C VAL A 278 -6.72 -17.70 7.19
N GLY A 279 -7.49 -18.68 6.68
CA GLY A 279 -7.76 -19.95 7.37
C GLY A 279 -8.92 -19.88 8.36
N MET A 280 -9.59 -18.73 8.48
CA MET A 280 -10.79 -18.57 9.31
C MET A 280 -11.81 -17.69 8.58
N ASN A 281 -13.10 -17.82 8.94
CA ASN A 281 -14.13 -16.99 8.34
C ASN A 281 -14.11 -15.55 8.89
N ILE A 282 -14.68 -14.62 8.14
CA ILE A 282 -14.68 -13.19 8.46
C ILE A 282 -15.35 -12.89 9.80
N SER A 283 -16.44 -13.60 10.14
CA SER A 283 -17.14 -13.40 11.41
C SER A 283 -16.32 -13.86 12.61
N GLU A 284 -15.60 -14.97 12.47
CA GLU A 284 -14.66 -15.46 13.48
C GLU A 284 -13.48 -14.48 13.64
N TYR A 285 -12.95 -13.99 12.51
CA TYR A 285 -11.87 -13.01 12.53
C TYR A 285 -12.24 -11.75 13.30
N ARG A 286 -13.43 -11.17 13.04
CA ARG A 286 -13.93 -10.01 13.79
C ARG A 286 -14.01 -10.28 15.29
N LYS A 287 -14.61 -11.40 15.70
CA LYS A 287 -14.76 -11.76 17.13
C LYS A 287 -13.39 -11.90 17.83
N VAL A 288 -12.43 -12.56 17.19
CA VAL A 288 -11.08 -12.71 17.75
C VAL A 288 -10.39 -11.35 17.87
N TYR A 289 -10.56 -10.50 16.90
CA TYR A 289 -9.94 -9.17 16.90
C TYR A 289 -10.56 -8.24 17.94
N ASP A 290 -11.89 -8.22 18.06
CA ASP A 290 -12.61 -7.48 19.11
C ASP A 290 -12.16 -7.91 20.50
N LEU A 291 -12.04 -9.22 20.74
CA LEU A 291 -11.58 -9.77 22.01
C LEU A 291 -10.13 -9.34 22.34
N VAL A 292 -9.23 -9.37 21.38
CA VAL A 292 -7.83 -8.96 21.56
C VAL A 292 -7.72 -7.45 21.82
N THR A 293 -8.53 -6.65 21.14
CA THR A 293 -8.56 -5.20 21.31
C THR A 293 -9.07 -4.82 22.71
N ASP A 294 -10.12 -5.48 23.19
CA ASP A 294 -10.66 -5.28 24.52
C ASP A 294 -9.68 -5.70 25.63
N LEU A 295 -9.01 -6.85 25.46
CA LEU A 295 -8.06 -7.37 26.45
C LEU A 295 -6.78 -6.55 26.55
N CYS A 296 -6.29 -6.01 25.42
CA CYS A 296 -5.05 -5.25 25.38
C CYS A 296 -5.23 -3.76 25.67
N GLY A 297 -6.47 -3.24 25.73
CA GLY A 297 -6.76 -1.82 25.88
C GLY A 297 -6.22 -0.95 24.73
N ILE A 298 -5.80 -1.57 23.63
CA ILE A 298 -5.23 -0.92 22.46
C ILE A 298 -6.36 -0.37 21.61
N ARG A 299 -6.73 0.87 21.83
CA ARG A 299 -7.56 1.63 20.88
C ARG A 299 -6.67 2.13 19.76
N THR A 300 -6.63 1.40 18.67
CA THR A 300 -6.10 1.93 17.41
C THR A 300 -6.95 3.12 16.96
N ASP A 301 -6.36 4.00 16.14
CA ASP A 301 -7.05 5.20 15.63
C ASP A 301 -8.15 4.78 14.62
N GLU A 302 -9.25 4.24 15.15
CA GLU A 302 -10.46 3.83 14.43
C GLU A 302 -11.01 4.97 13.56
N LYS A 303 -10.70 6.21 13.92
CA LYS A 303 -11.20 7.42 13.30
C LYS A 303 -10.95 7.43 11.79
N ASN A 304 -9.77 6.99 11.35
CA ASN A 304 -9.38 7.03 9.96
C ASN A 304 -10.20 6.05 9.10
N TYR A 305 -10.41 4.84 9.58
CA TYR A 305 -11.26 3.85 8.92
C TYR A 305 -12.73 4.29 8.94
N ARG A 306 -13.19 4.86 10.06
CA ARG A 306 -14.55 5.41 10.19
C ARG A 306 -14.81 6.54 9.19
N ILE A 307 -13.83 7.37 8.88
CA ILE A 307 -13.93 8.39 7.82
C ILE A 307 -14.24 7.74 6.47
N VAL A 308 -13.48 6.71 6.09
CA VAL A 308 -13.68 5.99 4.82
C VAL A 308 -15.07 5.36 4.77
N ALA A 309 -15.45 4.64 5.84
CA ALA A 309 -16.75 3.99 5.95
C ALA A 309 -17.92 5.00 5.91
N TRP A 310 -17.75 6.13 6.58
CA TRP A 310 -18.77 7.18 6.62
C TRP A 310 -18.97 7.82 5.24
N ILE A 311 -17.91 8.18 4.52
CA ILE A 311 -18.01 8.69 3.15
C ILE A 311 -18.69 7.67 2.24
N TYR A 312 -18.32 6.39 2.37
CA TYR A 312 -18.89 5.31 1.58
C TYR A 312 -20.39 5.13 1.85
N ARG A 313 -20.86 5.31 3.06
CA ARG A 313 -22.30 5.19 3.42
C ARG A 313 -23.12 6.41 3.00
N ASN A 314 -22.51 7.59 3.06
CA ASN A 314 -23.20 8.86 2.81
C ASN A 314 -22.92 9.41 1.40
N TYR A 315 -22.46 8.59 0.47
CA TYR A 315 -22.03 9.01 -0.87
C TYR A 315 -23.11 9.76 -1.66
N ALA A 316 -24.40 9.44 -1.45
CA ALA A 316 -25.53 10.07 -2.14
C ALA A 316 -25.81 11.51 -1.67
N GLU A 317 -25.35 11.85 -0.48
CA GLU A 317 -25.52 13.18 0.11
C GLU A 317 -24.63 14.24 -0.59
N PRO A 318 -24.98 15.54 -0.47
CA PRO A 318 -24.16 16.63 -1.01
C PRO A 318 -22.89 16.85 -0.15
N LEU A 319 -21.98 15.88 -0.23
CA LEU A 319 -20.73 15.88 0.53
C LEU A 319 -19.69 16.80 -0.08
N THR A 320 -19.02 17.54 0.79
CA THR A 320 -17.80 18.30 0.47
C THR A 320 -16.67 17.90 1.41
N ALA A 321 -15.43 18.07 0.96
CA ALA A 321 -14.27 17.77 1.81
C ALA A 321 -14.30 18.58 3.12
N GLY A 322 -14.82 19.82 3.09
CA GLY A 322 -14.97 20.66 4.28
C GLY A 322 -15.96 20.07 5.30
N LYS A 323 -17.15 19.64 4.85
CA LYS A 323 -18.15 19.03 5.73
C LYS A 323 -17.64 17.75 6.39
N VAL A 324 -16.97 16.88 5.62
CA VAL A 324 -16.40 15.66 6.18
C VAL A 324 -15.25 15.96 7.15
N ALA A 325 -14.41 16.92 6.82
CA ALA A 325 -13.33 17.34 7.71
C ALA A 325 -13.85 17.91 9.04
N GLU A 326 -14.93 18.71 8.98
CA GLU A 326 -15.61 19.24 10.16
C GLU A 326 -16.24 18.15 11.01
N GLU A 327 -16.98 17.21 10.40
CA GLU A 327 -17.64 16.06 11.09
C GLU A 327 -16.62 15.25 11.91
N PHE A 328 -15.44 15.03 11.36
CA PHE A 328 -14.40 14.25 12.01
C PHE A 328 -13.33 15.09 12.73
N GLN A 329 -13.52 16.40 12.83
CA GLN A 329 -12.59 17.32 13.49
C GLN A 329 -11.14 17.15 12.99
N VAL A 330 -10.97 17.13 11.66
CA VAL A 330 -9.68 17.11 10.97
C VAL A 330 -9.61 18.25 9.97
N SER A 331 -8.42 18.62 9.52
CA SER A 331 -8.30 19.55 8.40
C SER A 331 -8.59 18.85 7.06
N VAL A 332 -9.00 19.62 6.04
CA VAL A 332 -9.18 19.08 4.67
C VAL A 332 -7.89 18.46 4.15
N ARG A 333 -6.73 19.00 4.51
CA ARG A 333 -5.42 18.45 4.16
C ARG A 333 -5.21 17.10 4.82
N GLU A 334 -5.57 16.98 6.09
CA GLU A 334 -5.50 15.73 6.84
C GLU A 334 -6.45 14.68 6.26
N LEU A 335 -7.71 15.05 6.00
CA LEU A 335 -8.69 14.18 5.35
C LEU A 335 -8.13 13.58 4.04
N ASN A 336 -7.58 14.41 3.16
CA ASN A 336 -7.01 13.93 1.89
C ASN A 336 -5.78 13.05 2.11
N ARG A 337 -4.98 13.30 3.15
CA ARG A 337 -3.84 12.45 3.51
C ARG A 337 -4.31 11.07 3.98
N ILE A 338 -5.33 11.02 4.84
CA ILE A 338 -5.97 9.78 5.30
C ILE A 338 -6.52 8.99 4.12
N LEU A 339 -7.29 9.63 3.25
CA LEU A 339 -7.88 8.96 2.10
C LEU A 339 -6.82 8.44 1.11
N ARG A 340 -5.75 9.19 0.86
CA ARG A 340 -4.63 8.70 0.03
C ARG A 340 -3.96 7.46 0.64
N TYR A 341 -3.87 7.41 1.96
CA TYR A 341 -3.27 6.25 2.63
C TYR A 341 -4.17 5.01 2.58
N PHE A 342 -5.48 5.16 2.89
CA PHE A 342 -6.39 4.03 3.03
C PHE A 342 -7.05 3.59 1.72
N VAL A 343 -7.32 4.52 0.82
CA VAL A 343 -8.06 4.27 -0.44
C VAL A 343 -7.37 4.85 -1.67
N GLU A 344 -6.15 5.35 -1.52
CA GLU A 344 -5.24 5.85 -2.56
C GLU A 344 -5.86 6.91 -3.48
N ALA A 345 -6.81 7.65 -2.97
CA ALA A 345 -7.51 8.70 -3.68
C ALA A 345 -7.66 9.92 -2.78
N ASN A 346 -7.77 11.11 -3.37
CA ASN A 346 -8.27 12.26 -2.63
C ASN A 346 -9.79 12.14 -2.42
N PHE A 347 -10.36 13.04 -1.62
CA PHE A 347 -11.79 13.04 -1.31
C PHE A 347 -12.69 13.02 -2.56
N SER A 348 -12.40 13.88 -3.53
CA SER A 348 -13.21 14.00 -4.73
C SER A 348 -13.15 12.72 -5.60
N ASP A 349 -11.97 12.17 -5.77
CA ASP A 349 -11.78 10.95 -6.55
C ASP A 349 -12.42 9.74 -5.87
N PHE A 350 -12.25 9.60 -4.55
CA PHE A 350 -12.88 8.53 -3.80
C PHE A 350 -14.41 8.60 -3.84
N LEU A 351 -14.99 9.76 -3.55
CA LEU A 351 -16.45 9.96 -3.60
C LEU A 351 -17.00 9.68 -5.01
N ASN A 352 -16.36 10.19 -6.05
CA ASN A 352 -16.80 9.96 -7.42
C ASN A 352 -16.67 8.49 -7.82
N ARG A 353 -15.64 7.78 -7.36
CA ARG A 353 -15.49 6.34 -7.59
C ARG A 353 -16.64 5.55 -6.97
N VAL A 354 -16.98 5.83 -5.71
CA VAL A 354 -18.11 5.20 -5.03
C VAL A 354 -19.42 5.46 -5.78
N ARG A 355 -19.67 6.72 -6.17
CA ARG A 355 -20.86 7.11 -6.93
C ARG A 355 -20.96 6.40 -8.29
N VAL A 356 -19.85 6.31 -9.02
CA VAL A 356 -19.81 5.61 -10.32
C VAL A 356 -20.05 4.12 -10.15
N ASN A 357 -19.51 3.49 -9.12
CA ASN A 357 -19.74 2.08 -8.82
C ASN A 357 -21.23 1.83 -8.54
N ARG A 358 -21.86 2.67 -7.72
CA ARG A 358 -23.29 2.59 -7.43
C ARG A 358 -24.15 2.85 -8.67
N ALA A 359 -23.79 3.84 -9.47
CA ALA A 359 -24.46 4.09 -10.74
C ALA A 359 -24.34 2.88 -11.67
N SER A 360 -23.18 2.24 -11.77
CA SER A 360 -23.00 1.01 -12.57
C SER A 360 -23.95 -0.10 -12.13
N CYS A 361 -24.11 -0.30 -10.82
CA CYS A 361 -25.05 -1.27 -10.28
C CYS A 361 -26.50 -0.93 -10.66
N LEU A 362 -26.93 0.31 -10.43
CA LEU A 362 -28.30 0.76 -10.76
C LEU A 362 -28.60 0.64 -12.26
N LEU A 363 -27.63 0.97 -13.12
CA LEU A 363 -27.76 0.85 -14.58
C LEU A 363 -28.00 -0.60 -15.06
N LEU A 364 -27.50 -1.58 -14.33
CA LEU A 364 -27.64 -3.00 -14.64
C LEU A 364 -28.88 -3.64 -14.02
N THR A 365 -29.28 -3.16 -12.83
CA THR A 365 -30.33 -3.80 -12.02
C THR A 365 -31.68 -3.10 -12.12
N THR A 366 -31.72 -1.89 -12.69
CA THR A 366 -32.96 -1.10 -12.78
C THR A 366 -33.18 -0.55 -14.20
N GLY A 367 -34.44 -0.19 -14.48
CA GLY A 367 -34.80 0.53 -15.72
C GLY A 367 -34.68 2.06 -15.63
N LYS A 368 -34.04 2.61 -14.60
CA LYS A 368 -33.92 4.06 -14.37
C LYS A 368 -33.16 4.74 -15.52
N SER A 369 -33.60 5.95 -15.88
CA SER A 369 -32.87 6.80 -16.82
C SER A 369 -31.49 7.17 -16.29
N ILE A 370 -30.61 7.68 -17.15
CA ILE A 370 -29.28 8.16 -16.74
C ILE A 370 -29.41 9.34 -15.76
N LEU A 371 -30.39 10.21 -15.97
CA LEU A 371 -30.67 11.33 -15.08
C LEU A 371 -31.14 10.85 -13.69
N GLU A 372 -32.11 9.94 -13.62
CA GLU A 372 -32.56 9.38 -12.33
C GLU A 372 -31.42 8.67 -11.59
N THR A 373 -30.61 7.91 -12.32
CA THR A 373 -29.42 7.28 -11.76
C THR A 373 -28.43 8.31 -11.21
N ALA A 374 -28.20 9.42 -11.96
CA ALA A 374 -27.32 10.49 -11.52
C ALA A 374 -27.77 11.11 -10.20
N VAL A 375 -29.07 11.46 -10.10
CA VAL A 375 -29.64 12.05 -8.89
C VAL A 375 -29.55 11.09 -7.71
N GLU A 376 -29.87 9.83 -7.91
CA GLU A 376 -29.86 8.82 -6.84
C GLU A 376 -28.47 8.58 -6.24
N VAL A 377 -27.43 8.67 -7.07
CA VAL A 377 -26.06 8.52 -6.58
C VAL A 377 -25.41 9.85 -6.14
N GLY A 378 -26.19 10.93 -6.07
CA GLY A 378 -25.76 12.22 -5.50
C GLY A 378 -25.10 13.17 -6.50
N TYR A 379 -25.29 13.00 -7.81
CA TYR A 379 -24.91 14.00 -8.79
C TYR A 379 -26.06 14.96 -9.11
N ALA A 380 -25.74 16.22 -9.27
CA ALA A 380 -26.71 17.25 -9.63
C ALA A 380 -27.18 17.18 -11.09
N SER A 381 -26.48 16.45 -11.96
CA SER A 381 -26.82 16.36 -13.39
C SER A 381 -26.26 15.09 -14.05
N GLU A 382 -26.94 14.65 -15.10
CA GLU A 382 -26.50 13.57 -16.00
C GLU A 382 -25.11 13.85 -16.60
N LYS A 383 -24.84 15.10 -16.99
CA LYS A 383 -23.56 15.51 -17.56
C LYS A 383 -22.41 15.26 -16.58
N THR A 384 -22.62 15.48 -15.29
CA THR A 384 -21.60 15.24 -14.25
C THR A 384 -21.38 13.75 -14.03
N LEU A 385 -22.44 12.95 -13.99
CA LEU A 385 -22.32 11.49 -13.95
C LEU A 385 -21.55 10.98 -15.18
N THR A 386 -21.93 11.37 -16.39
CA THR A 386 -21.32 10.92 -17.65
C THR A 386 -19.82 11.21 -17.67
N ARG A 387 -19.43 12.43 -17.27
CA ARG A 387 -18.01 12.83 -17.19
C ARG A 387 -17.21 11.92 -16.24
N ASN A 388 -17.72 11.72 -15.03
CA ASN A 388 -17.04 10.89 -14.04
C ASN A 388 -17.09 9.40 -14.41
N PHE A 389 -18.18 8.94 -15.00
CA PHE A 389 -18.31 7.57 -15.48
C PHE A 389 -17.30 7.28 -16.59
N LEU A 390 -17.14 8.21 -17.55
CA LEU A 390 -16.12 8.10 -18.59
C LEU A 390 -14.69 8.07 -18.00
N LYS A 391 -14.41 8.90 -16.98
CA LYS A 391 -13.12 8.90 -16.28
C LYS A 391 -12.81 7.55 -15.61
N HIS A 392 -13.79 6.92 -14.96
CA HIS A 392 -13.59 5.72 -14.17
C HIS A 392 -13.88 4.41 -14.91
N ARG A 393 -14.65 4.43 -15.98
CA ARG A 393 -15.07 3.24 -16.74
C ARG A 393 -14.65 3.24 -18.22
N THR A 394 -14.04 4.34 -18.68
CA THR A 394 -13.62 4.52 -20.10
C THR A 394 -14.74 4.41 -21.12
N MET A 395 -15.99 4.48 -20.67
CA MET A 395 -17.20 4.46 -21.51
C MET A 395 -18.33 5.26 -20.88
N THR A 396 -19.34 5.64 -21.67
CA THR A 396 -20.51 6.35 -21.14
C THR A 396 -21.45 5.40 -20.36
N PRO A 397 -22.31 5.93 -19.45
CA PRO A 397 -23.31 5.12 -18.76
C PRO A 397 -24.20 4.33 -19.70
N GLU A 398 -24.56 4.94 -20.83
CA GLU A 398 -25.42 4.33 -21.86
C GLU A 398 -24.73 3.18 -22.60
N GLN A 399 -23.46 3.38 -22.98
CA GLN A 399 -22.62 2.33 -23.56
C GLN A 399 -22.45 1.17 -22.59
N PHE A 400 -22.21 1.47 -21.30
CA PHE A 400 -22.07 0.48 -20.24
C PHE A 400 -23.33 -0.38 -20.11
N ARG A 401 -24.51 0.26 -20.03
CA ARG A 401 -25.81 -0.43 -19.99
C ARG A 401 -26.01 -1.34 -21.21
N ARG A 402 -25.79 -0.82 -22.40
CA ARG A 402 -25.99 -1.55 -23.66
C ARG A 402 -25.10 -2.78 -23.79
N GLN A 403 -23.84 -2.66 -23.46
CA GLN A 403 -22.88 -3.77 -23.54
C GLN A 403 -23.17 -4.90 -22.56
N ASN A 404 -23.66 -4.58 -21.37
CA ASN A 404 -23.90 -5.58 -20.34
C ASN A 404 -25.29 -6.21 -20.42
N LEU A 405 -26.32 -5.48 -20.86
CA LEU A 405 -27.66 -6.04 -21.12
C LEU A 405 -27.68 -6.92 -22.40
N GLY A 406 -26.86 -6.60 -23.41
CA GLY A 406 -26.71 -7.43 -24.60
C GLY A 406 -26.01 -8.77 -24.38
N ASN A 407 -25.25 -8.93 -23.29
CA ASN A 407 -24.60 -10.19 -22.92
C ASN A 407 -25.51 -11.14 -22.11
N SER A 408 -26.54 -10.62 -21.43
CA SER A 408 -27.49 -11.47 -20.70
C SER A 408 -28.42 -12.32 -21.60
N SER A 409 -28.57 -11.98 -22.86
CA SER A 409 -29.35 -12.78 -23.84
C SER A 409 -28.56 -13.97 -24.44
N ARG A 410 -27.32 -14.20 -24.07
CA ARG A 410 -26.50 -15.34 -24.55
C ARG A 410 -26.43 -16.52 -23.55
N TRP A 411 -27.13 -16.46 -22.43
CA TRP A 411 -27.13 -17.50 -21.39
C TRP A 411 -28.54 -18.00 -21.02
N ASN A 412 -29.50 -17.88 -21.99
CA ASN A 412 -30.77 -18.61 -21.96
C ASN A 412 -30.78 -19.67 -23.05
#